data_679f738353b088c1cfb5b5fcb2dce4e9
#
_entry.id   679f738353b088c1cfb5b5fcb2dce4e9
#
_cell.length_a   1.000
_cell.length_b   1.000
_cell.length_c   1.000
_cell.angle_alpha   90.00
_cell.angle_beta   90.00
_cell.angle_gamma   90.00
#
_symmetry.space_group_name_H-M   'P 1'
#
loop_
_entity.id
_entity.type
_entity.pdbx_description
1 polymer ?
#
loop_
_entity_poly.entity_id
_entity_poly.type
_entity_poly.pdbx_seq_one_letter_code
_entity_poly.pdbx_strand_id
1 'polypeptide(L)'
;MKLTGGQALARQLVLDGITDVFGIPGVQLDWAVDGLRQLGNQIRYVVPRHEQTTAYMADGYARSTGKIGTCMVVPGPGLLNAMAGLATAYACNSRVLAIVGNIHSSGLGKGWGLLHEVRHQSEILGTVTKWQAQARAPKEIPGIIREAVRQLHSGRPQPVGVEIAFDVLQASDDFDLVQPPAVDDGRMRPDSNSIEQAAALLAKAQLPVIFCGGGALAARATAALAALAEKLQAPVVLSENGRGALSDRHPLALTALAGRAVFAHADVALIVGSRFADTTEGLPAWRGEAIKYIWLNVNAEAWTPPRRADIAIEADAALGMEALAAALPRAHPSRGLDLAKARVWADDLLQQNVPDLLGWIRALRAGLPDDGIFVNELTQVGYQTRSAFPVYAPGTYITPGYQGTLGYGYPTALGAAYGNPGRAVLCITGDGGFGWGMQELATATKYGLKPTVVVFNDGHFGNVKRMQEEQFGAVMGSELHNPHFDRLATAFDVGYSRVETPAELEKLLKRSLGTGPLLIEARVGELSSPWPYIRLRGGEPSDVPPDPRRPQ
;
A
#
# COMPACT_ATOMS: atom_id res chain seq x y z
N MET A 1 27.56 1.24 28.17
CA MET A 1 27.87 2.61 27.65
C MET A 1 26.85 3.57 28.26
N LYS A 2 27.29 4.63 28.93
CA LYS A 2 26.38 5.58 29.56
C LYS A 2 25.74 6.50 28.50
N LEU A 3 24.43 6.42 28.33
CA LEU A 3 23.63 7.16 27.37
C LEU A 3 22.34 7.67 28.01
N THR A 4 21.66 8.63 27.37
CA THR A 4 20.25 8.88 27.66
C THR A 4 19.38 7.86 26.91
N GLY A 5 18.11 7.70 27.34
CA GLY A 5 17.15 6.84 26.62
C GLY A 5 16.98 7.26 25.17
N GLY A 6 16.97 8.59 24.88
CA GLY A 6 16.90 9.10 23.50
C GLY A 6 18.13 8.75 22.67
N GLN A 7 19.32 8.80 23.24
CA GLN A 7 20.56 8.37 22.56
C GLN A 7 20.58 6.86 22.32
N ALA A 8 20.09 6.06 23.27
CA ALA A 8 19.98 4.61 23.12
C ALA A 8 18.97 4.25 22.02
N LEU A 9 17.82 4.90 21.99
CA LEU A 9 16.84 4.77 20.92
C LEU A 9 17.46 5.03 19.55
N ALA A 10 18.10 6.18 19.37
CA ALA A 10 18.67 6.59 18.08
C ALA A 10 19.73 5.59 17.58
N ARG A 11 20.62 5.15 18.49
CA ARG A 11 21.69 4.18 18.16
C ARG A 11 21.11 2.81 17.82
N GLN A 12 20.06 2.35 18.53
CA GLN A 12 19.43 1.08 18.25
C GLN A 12 18.71 1.12 16.88
N LEU A 13 18.03 2.23 16.54
CA LEU A 13 17.42 2.38 15.23
C LEU A 13 18.44 2.22 14.09
N VAL A 14 19.59 2.90 14.20
CA VAL A 14 20.66 2.78 13.20
C VAL A 14 21.21 1.35 13.13
N LEU A 15 21.42 0.71 14.27
CA LEU A 15 21.90 -0.67 14.36
C LEU A 15 20.93 -1.65 13.68
N ASP A 16 19.63 -1.38 13.76
CA ASP A 16 18.58 -2.15 13.10
C ASP A 16 18.33 -1.73 11.63
N GLY A 17 19.18 -0.88 11.05
CA GLY A 17 19.14 -0.46 9.66
C GLY A 17 18.11 0.62 9.33
N ILE A 18 17.57 1.30 10.33
CA ILE A 18 16.65 2.43 10.15
C ILE A 18 17.48 3.71 10.03
N THR A 19 17.41 4.34 8.87
CA THR A 19 18.19 5.53 8.53
C THR A 19 17.35 6.78 8.34
N ASP A 20 16.02 6.64 8.37
CA ASP A 20 15.09 7.71 8.08
C ASP A 20 13.89 7.67 9.04
N VAL A 21 13.57 8.81 9.64
CA VAL A 21 12.45 9.00 10.57
C VAL A 21 11.63 10.21 10.10
N PHE A 22 10.35 10.00 9.83
CA PHE A 22 9.39 11.04 9.52
C PHE A 22 8.67 11.45 10.80
N GLY A 23 8.81 12.70 11.24
CA GLY A 23 8.24 13.06 12.52
C GLY A 23 8.05 14.55 12.72
N ILE A 24 7.25 14.92 13.71
CA ILE A 24 7.10 16.30 14.15
C ILE A 24 7.67 16.42 15.55
N PRO A 25 8.62 17.36 15.78
CA PRO A 25 9.24 17.53 17.10
C PRO A 25 8.21 18.08 18.10
N GLY A 26 8.44 17.80 19.36
CA GLY A 26 7.68 18.33 20.48
C GLY A 26 8.29 17.93 21.81
N VAL A 27 7.94 18.63 22.87
CA VAL A 27 8.62 18.54 24.17
C VAL A 27 8.76 17.13 24.74
N GLN A 28 7.81 16.24 24.44
CA GLN A 28 7.90 14.85 24.90
C GLN A 28 8.85 13.98 24.05
N LEU A 29 9.39 14.51 22.94
CA LEU A 29 10.31 13.83 22.04
C LEU A 29 11.69 14.48 21.96
N ASP A 30 11.92 15.61 22.63
CA ASP A 30 13.17 16.37 22.50
C ASP A 30 14.42 15.52 22.75
N TRP A 31 14.40 14.62 23.73
CA TRP A 31 15.51 13.72 24.00
C TRP A 31 15.72 12.67 22.90
N ALA A 32 14.65 12.22 22.25
CA ALA A 32 14.76 11.33 21.10
C ALA A 32 15.32 12.08 19.89
N VAL A 33 14.79 13.28 19.60
CA VAL A 33 15.25 14.13 18.49
C VAL A 33 16.72 14.54 18.68
N ASP A 34 17.14 14.88 19.90
CA ASP A 34 18.56 15.17 20.20
C ASP A 34 19.43 13.93 19.99
N GLY A 35 18.95 12.76 20.39
CA GLY A 35 19.64 11.49 20.13
C GLY A 35 19.87 11.25 18.61
N LEU A 36 18.85 11.51 17.79
CA LEU A 36 18.98 11.44 16.33
C LEU A 36 19.97 12.48 15.80
N ARG A 37 19.89 13.73 16.27
CA ARG A 37 20.78 14.85 15.88
C ARG A 37 22.26 14.50 16.12
N GLN A 38 22.57 13.83 17.22
CA GLN A 38 23.95 13.46 17.58
C GLN A 38 24.57 12.42 16.65
N LEU A 39 23.75 11.63 15.94
CA LEU A 39 24.22 10.64 14.97
C LEU A 39 24.51 11.24 13.59
N GLY A 40 24.16 12.49 13.36
CA GLY A 40 24.43 13.22 12.12
C GLY A 40 23.87 12.50 10.89
N ASN A 41 24.72 12.23 9.90
CA ASN A 41 24.29 11.64 8.63
C ASN A 41 23.92 10.14 8.70
N GLN A 42 24.05 9.48 9.84
CA GLN A 42 23.68 8.07 9.98
C GLN A 42 22.15 7.87 10.02
N ILE A 43 21.42 8.90 10.47
CA ILE A 43 19.97 8.89 10.53
C ILE A 43 19.41 10.28 10.23
N ARG A 44 18.40 10.35 9.37
CA ARG A 44 17.80 11.64 8.96
C ARG A 44 16.43 11.80 9.60
N TYR A 45 16.15 12.99 10.09
CA TYR A 45 14.84 13.36 10.63
C TYR A 45 14.13 14.30 9.67
N VAL A 46 13.04 13.83 9.09
CA VAL A 46 12.25 14.54 8.06
C VAL A 46 10.96 15.05 8.69
N VAL A 47 10.76 16.35 8.63
CA VAL A 47 9.66 17.05 9.32
C VAL A 47 8.63 17.57 8.31
N PRO A 48 7.48 16.91 8.17
CA PRO A 48 6.35 17.42 7.40
C PRO A 48 5.54 18.47 8.21
N ARG A 49 4.36 18.83 7.73
CA ARG A 49 3.52 19.87 8.34
C ARG A 49 2.39 19.33 9.23
N HIS A 50 2.06 18.04 9.09
CA HIS A 50 0.99 17.38 9.85
C HIS A 50 1.37 15.94 10.20
N GLU A 51 0.96 15.45 11.37
CA GLU A 51 1.35 14.11 11.84
C GLU A 51 0.81 12.98 10.98
N GLN A 52 -0.38 13.11 10.37
CA GLN A 52 -0.86 12.11 9.41
C GLN A 52 0.14 11.89 8.28
N THR A 53 0.82 12.96 7.84
CA THR A 53 1.83 12.90 6.78
C THR A 53 3.04 12.12 7.21
N THR A 54 3.43 12.13 8.49
CA THR A 54 4.54 11.31 8.99
C THR A 54 4.29 9.83 8.73
N ALA A 55 3.07 9.36 9.01
CA ALA A 55 2.67 7.98 8.80
C ALA A 55 2.46 7.64 7.30
N TYR A 56 1.88 8.54 6.51
CA TYR A 56 1.76 8.35 5.06
C TYR A 56 3.12 8.38 4.34
N MET A 57 4.05 9.24 4.74
CA MET A 57 5.42 9.22 4.21
C MET A 57 6.13 7.91 4.57
N ALA A 58 5.96 7.43 5.80
CA ALA A 58 6.50 6.14 6.23
C ALA A 58 5.91 4.98 5.40
N ASP A 59 4.60 4.96 5.13
CA ASP A 59 3.94 3.97 4.25
C ASP A 59 4.50 4.02 2.82
N GLY A 60 4.51 5.21 2.20
CA GLY A 60 5.02 5.41 0.85
C GLY A 60 6.49 5.02 0.69
N TYR A 61 7.32 5.39 1.67
CA TYR A 61 8.72 4.97 1.76
C TYR A 61 8.85 3.44 1.86
N ALA A 62 8.12 2.82 2.78
CA ALA A 62 8.21 1.39 3.00
C ALA A 62 7.78 0.58 1.78
N ARG A 63 6.66 0.94 1.15
CA ARG A 63 6.10 0.20 0.01
C ARG A 63 6.90 0.38 -1.28
N SER A 64 7.52 1.54 -1.47
CA SER A 64 8.33 1.82 -2.67
C SER A 64 9.77 1.34 -2.57
N THR A 65 10.33 1.24 -1.36
CA THR A 65 11.73 0.83 -1.14
C THR A 65 11.89 -0.59 -0.60
N GLY A 66 10.85 -1.14 0.03
CA GLY A 66 10.89 -2.41 0.77
C GLY A 66 11.65 -2.32 2.13
N LYS A 67 12.00 -1.11 2.58
CA LYS A 67 12.61 -0.83 3.88
C LYS A 67 11.52 -0.62 4.95
N ILE A 68 11.93 -0.47 6.20
CA ILE A 68 11.03 -0.05 7.28
C ILE A 68 10.81 1.47 7.16
N GLY A 69 9.55 1.89 7.07
CA GLY A 69 9.18 3.29 7.23
C GLY A 69 8.99 3.60 8.72
N THR A 70 9.55 4.70 9.21
CA THR A 70 9.45 5.02 10.64
C THR A 70 8.80 6.39 10.81
N CYS A 71 7.70 6.46 11.56
CA CYS A 71 7.11 7.73 11.97
C CYS A 71 7.31 7.96 13.47
N MET A 72 7.47 9.23 13.88
CA MET A 72 7.66 9.61 15.27
C MET A 72 6.81 10.83 15.62
N VAL A 73 5.92 10.68 16.60
CA VAL A 73 4.92 11.68 16.97
C VAL A 73 4.80 11.83 18.50
N VAL A 74 4.42 13.03 18.94
CA VAL A 74 4.11 13.29 20.36
C VAL A 74 2.87 12.51 20.81
N PRO A 75 2.66 12.31 22.11
CA PRO A 75 1.45 11.65 22.63
C PRO A 75 0.19 12.45 22.32
N GLY A 76 -0.95 11.86 22.61
CA GLY A 76 -2.25 12.50 22.48
C GLY A 76 -2.53 12.98 21.07
N PRO A 77 -2.61 14.29 20.82
CA PRO A 77 -2.97 14.85 19.51
C PRO A 77 -2.03 14.38 18.39
N GLY A 78 -0.73 14.19 18.65
CA GLY A 78 0.21 13.73 17.65
C GLY A 78 -0.10 12.30 17.18
N LEU A 79 -0.36 11.38 18.11
CA LEU A 79 -0.79 10.03 17.77
C LEU A 79 -2.16 10.05 17.08
N LEU A 80 -3.14 10.77 17.62
CA LEU A 80 -4.50 10.82 17.07
C LEU A 80 -4.50 11.34 15.63
N ASN A 81 -3.70 12.36 15.34
CA ASN A 81 -3.53 12.88 13.99
C ASN A 81 -2.83 11.86 13.05
N ALA A 82 -1.93 11.04 13.55
CA ALA A 82 -1.23 10.02 12.74
C ALA A 82 -2.10 8.77 12.45
N MET A 83 -3.20 8.57 13.17
CA MET A 83 -4.02 7.36 13.12
C MET A 83 -4.53 7.01 11.71
N ALA A 84 -4.94 8.00 10.91
CA ALA A 84 -5.41 7.76 9.54
C ALA A 84 -4.30 7.13 8.67
N GLY A 85 -3.07 7.63 8.78
CA GLY A 85 -1.93 7.07 8.06
C GLY A 85 -1.54 5.68 8.57
N LEU A 86 -1.55 5.46 9.89
CA LEU A 86 -1.28 4.15 10.48
C LEU A 86 -2.35 3.12 10.11
N ALA A 87 -3.64 3.50 10.11
CA ALA A 87 -4.73 2.63 9.68
C ALA A 87 -4.58 2.23 8.20
N THR A 88 -4.14 3.16 7.34
CA THR A 88 -3.86 2.88 5.94
C THR A 88 -2.69 1.92 5.79
N ALA A 89 -1.59 2.15 6.50
CA ALA A 89 -0.44 1.24 6.51
C ALA A 89 -0.83 -0.17 7.02
N TYR A 90 -1.71 -0.25 8.04
CA TYR A 90 -2.27 -1.51 8.54
C TYR A 90 -3.09 -2.23 7.46
N ALA A 91 -3.96 -1.50 6.78
CA ALA A 91 -4.79 -2.03 5.69
C ALA A 91 -3.96 -2.58 4.51
N CYS A 92 -2.86 -1.89 4.20
CA CYS A 92 -1.97 -2.22 3.09
C CYS A 92 -0.88 -3.24 3.45
N ASN A 93 -0.82 -3.68 4.71
CA ASN A 93 0.24 -4.55 5.23
C ASN A 93 1.64 -3.94 4.99
N SER A 94 1.84 -2.72 5.43
CA SER A 94 3.08 -1.95 5.29
C SER A 94 3.95 -2.06 6.54
N ARG A 95 5.27 -2.17 6.34
CA ARG A 95 6.24 -2.23 7.45
C ARG A 95 6.50 -0.84 8.00
N VAL A 96 5.61 -0.37 8.88
CA VAL A 96 5.74 0.94 9.53
C VAL A 96 6.02 0.77 11.02
N LEU A 97 7.10 1.38 11.49
CA LEU A 97 7.39 1.55 12.92
C LEU A 97 6.83 2.91 13.37
N ALA A 98 5.87 2.89 14.28
CA ALA A 98 5.36 4.08 14.94
C ALA A 98 6.02 4.25 16.31
N ILE A 99 6.83 5.30 16.47
CA ILE A 99 7.42 5.71 17.74
C ILE A 99 6.55 6.84 18.30
N VAL A 100 5.95 6.61 19.44
CA VAL A 100 5.00 7.55 20.05
C VAL A 100 5.56 7.99 21.41
N GLY A 101 5.65 9.30 21.62
CA GLY A 101 5.94 9.83 22.95
C GLY A 101 4.84 9.48 23.94
N ASN A 102 5.13 9.66 25.23
CA ASN A 102 4.09 9.58 26.25
C ASN A 102 4.30 10.69 27.30
N ILE A 103 3.25 10.95 28.09
CA ILE A 103 3.32 11.83 29.25
C ILE A 103 4.34 11.28 30.26
N HIS A 104 4.68 12.07 31.28
CA HIS A 104 5.56 11.62 32.36
C HIS A 104 5.06 10.29 32.95
N SER A 105 5.98 9.33 33.12
CA SER A 105 5.65 7.97 33.53
C SER A 105 4.87 7.89 34.85
N SER A 106 5.12 8.81 35.77
CA SER A 106 4.39 8.90 37.05
C SER A 106 2.91 9.27 36.92
N GLY A 107 2.51 9.87 35.78
CA GLY A 107 1.12 10.26 35.50
C GLY A 107 0.32 9.22 34.72
N LEU A 108 0.97 8.18 34.21
CA LEU A 108 0.32 7.17 33.38
C LEU A 108 -0.83 6.49 34.13
N GLY A 109 -2.01 6.49 33.49
CA GLY A 109 -3.24 5.90 34.04
C GLY A 109 -3.91 6.67 35.19
N LYS A 110 -3.40 7.85 35.59
CA LYS A 110 -3.93 8.62 36.72
C LYS A 110 -4.96 9.68 36.34
N GLY A 111 -4.99 10.11 35.07
CA GLY A 111 -5.94 11.09 34.58
C GLY A 111 -5.72 12.48 35.19
N TRP A 112 -4.45 12.90 35.32
CA TRP A 112 -4.10 14.19 35.92
C TRP A 112 -4.29 15.39 34.99
N GLY A 113 -4.58 15.14 33.70
CA GLY A 113 -4.69 16.20 32.70
C GLY A 113 -3.33 16.78 32.33
N LEU A 114 -2.29 15.94 32.30
CA LEU A 114 -0.97 16.34 31.82
C LEU A 114 -1.00 16.69 30.32
N LEU A 115 -0.09 17.57 29.89
CA LEU A 115 -0.01 17.99 28.50
C LEU A 115 0.03 16.77 27.57
N HIS A 116 -0.91 16.71 26.62
CA HIS A 116 -1.09 15.63 25.65
C HIS A 116 -1.55 14.28 26.25
N GLU A 117 -2.04 14.27 27.47
CA GLU A 117 -2.58 13.05 28.06
C GLU A 117 -3.86 12.61 27.35
N VAL A 118 -3.88 11.35 26.88
CA VAL A 118 -5.06 10.68 26.36
C VAL A 118 -5.23 9.36 27.10
N ARG A 119 -6.48 9.08 27.52
CA ARG A 119 -6.79 7.79 28.15
C ARG A 119 -6.48 6.64 27.21
N HIS A 120 -5.88 5.57 27.75
CA HIS A 120 -5.68 4.32 27.02
C HIS A 120 -4.91 4.49 25.70
N GLN A 121 -3.88 5.37 25.66
CA GLN A 121 -3.11 5.63 24.44
C GLN A 121 -2.59 4.33 23.80
N SER A 122 -2.10 3.39 24.60
CA SER A 122 -1.63 2.09 24.11
C SER A 122 -2.75 1.28 23.42
N GLU A 123 -3.96 1.30 23.96
CA GLU A 123 -5.10 0.61 23.35
C GLU A 123 -5.48 1.26 22.02
N ILE A 124 -5.45 2.60 21.95
CA ILE A 124 -5.69 3.35 20.70
C ILE A 124 -4.65 2.95 19.64
N LEU A 125 -3.36 2.97 19.99
CA LEU A 125 -2.28 2.55 19.09
C LEU A 125 -2.46 1.08 18.66
N GLY A 126 -2.91 0.22 19.55
CA GLY A 126 -3.20 -1.20 19.31
C GLY A 126 -4.27 -1.46 18.26
N THR A 127 -5.18 -0.51 18.01
CA THR A 127 -6.21 -0.67 16.97
C THR A 127 -5.67 -0.62 15.54
N VAL A 128 -4.50 -0.03 15.34
CA VAL A 128 -3.87 0.17 14.01
C VAL A 128 -2.46 -0.44 13.91
N THR A 129 -2.08 -1.25 14.90
CA THR A 129 -0.81 -1.97 14.91
C THR A 129 -1.03 -3.45 15.21
N LYS A 130 -0.19 -4.33 14.69
CA LYS A 130 -0.27 -5.77 15.01
C LYS A 130 0.45 -6.14 16.32
N TRP A 131 1.30 -5.25 16.78
CA TRP A 131 2.07 -5.40 18.02
C TRP A 131 2.45 -4.02 18.54
N GLN A 132 2.48 -3.91 19.85
CA GLN A 132 2.93 -2.69 20.52
C GLN A 132 3.60 -3.00 21.85
N ALA A 133 4.47 -2.11 22.27
CA ALA A 133 5.07 -2.15 23.59
C ALA A 133 5.32 -0.73 24.13
N GLN A 134 5.37 -0.63 25.45
CA GLN A 134 5.73 0.59 26.16
C GLN A 134 7.04 0.37 26.92
N ALA A 135 8.06 1.19 26.67
CA ALA A 135 9.27 1.21 27.47
C ALA A 135 8.99 1.92 28.81
N ARG A 136 9.13 1.19 29.91
CA ARG A 136 8.89 1.70 31.27
C ARG A 136 10.17 2.14 31.96
N ALA A 137 11.32 1.66 31.48
CA ALA A 137 12.64 2.02 31.96
C ALA A 137 13.58 2.24 30.76
N PRO A 138 14.60 3.11 30.89
CA PRO A 138 15.55 3.37 29.81
C PRO A 138 16.19 2.11 29.24
N LYS A 139 16.59 1.16 30.08
CA LYS A 139 17.24 -0.11 29.67
C LYS A 139 16.40 -1.00 28.75
N GLU A 140 15.07 -0.84 28.75
CA GLU A 140 14.17 -1.63 27.93
C GLU A 140 14.17 -1.18 26.45
N ILE A 141 14.56 0.08 26.18
CA ILE A 141 14.46 0.70 24.87
C ILE A 141 15.14 -0.12 23.77
N PRO A 142 16.43 -0.53 23.89
CA PRO A 142 17.07 -1.29 22.82
C PRO A 142 16.38 -2.63 22.52
N GLY A 143 16.00 -3.35 23.56
CA GLY A 143 15.30 -4.64 23.42
C GLY A 143 13.92 -4.50 22.77
N ILE A 144 13.16 -3.48 23.16
CA ILE A 144 11.83 -3.21 22.58
C ILE A 144 11.94 -2.80 21.11
N ILE A 145 12.89 -1.93 20.75
CA ILE A 145 13.10 -1.55 19.35
C ILE A 145 13.51 -2.77 18.50
N ARG A 146 14.43 -3.58 19.01
CA ARG A 146 14.84 -4.82 18.31
C ARG A 146 13.66 -5.76 18.12
N GLU A 147 12.82 -5.94 19.13
CA GLU A 147 11.61 -6.77 19.04
C GLU A 147 10.59 -6.16 18.05
N ALA A 148 10.40 -4.84 18.05
CA ALA A 148 9.55 -4.16 17.08
C ALA A 148 9.99 -4.43 15.62
N VAL A 149 11.30 -4.36 15.36
CA VAL A 149 11.86 -4.69 14.04
C VAL A 149 11.65 -6.16 13.69
N ARG A 150 11.85 -7.08 14.65
CA ARG A 150 11.56 -8.52 14.46
C ARG A 150 10.08 -8.72 14.10
N GLN A 151 9.18 -8.05 14.80
CA GLN A 151 7.74 -8.11 14.52
C GLN A 151 7.39 -7.61 13.11
N LEU A 152 8.02 -6.55 12.62
CA LEU A 152 7.82 -6.04 11.25
C LEU A 152 8.21 -7.05 10.17
N HIS A 153 9.14 -7.93 10.46
CA HIS A 153 9.63 -8.96 9.53
C HIS A 153 8.96 -10.34 9.71
N SER A 154 8.22 -10.56 10.81
CA SER A 154 7.55 -11.83 11.07
C SER A 154 6.09 -11.81 10.65
N GLY A 155 5.58 -12.91 10.10
CA GLY A 155 4.20 -13.07 9.71
C GLY A 155 3.71 -11.95 8.78
N ARG A 156 2.51 -11.44 9.05
CA ARG A 156 1.90 -10.37 8.25
C ARG A 156 2.60 -9.02 8.48
N PRO A 157 3.14 -8.34 7.46
CA PRO A 157 3.92 -7.12 7.61
C PRO A 157 3.03 -5.89 7.86
N GLN A 158 2.49 -5.77 9.06
CA GLN A 158 1.65 -4.66 9.50
C GLN A 158 2.43 -3.72 10.42
N PRO A 159 1.94 -2.48 10.65
CA PRO A 159 2.58 -1.55 11.55
C PRO A 159 2.78 -2.10 12.96
N VAL A 160 3.82 -1.63 13.62
CA VAL A 160 4.09 -1.87 15.05
C VAL A 160 4.26 -0.56 15.78
N GLY A 161 3.91 -0.52 17.07
CA GLY A 161 3.96 0.66 17.91
C GLY A 161 4.94 0.53 19.07
N VAL A 162 5.69 1.59 19.34
CA VAL A 162 6.54 1.69 20.54
C VAL A 162 6.24 3.02 21.24
N GLU A 163 5.82 2.95 22.49
CA GLU A 163 5.57 4.11 23.33
C GLU A 163 6.71 4.34 24.30
N ILE A 164 7.16 5.59 24.45
CA ILE A 164 8.23 5.96 25.37
C ILE A 164 7.89 7.28 26.06
N ALA A 165 7.79 7.27 27.39
CA ALA A 165 7.58 8.48 28.17
C ALA A 165 8.82 9.40 28.09
N PHE A 166 8.61 10.73 28.15
CA PHE A 166 9.72 11.66 27.96
C PHE A 166 10.76 11.60 29.07
N ASP A 167 10.38 11.30 30.31
CA ASP A 167 11.29 11.11 31.42
C ASP A 167 12.14 9.83 31.26
N VAL A 168 11.61 8.80 30.62
CA VAL A 168 12.35 7.59 30.22
C VAL A 168 13.36 7.90 29.11
N LEU A 169 12.99 8.75 28.14
CA LEU A 169 13.92 9.24 27.12
C LEU A 169 15.02 10.12 27.70
N GLN A 170 14.72 10.88 28.73
CA GLN A 170 15.65 11.78 29.43
C GLN A 170 16.64 11.05 30.33
N ALA A 171 16.16 10.02 31.03
CA ALA A 171 16.97 9.31 32.01
C ALA A 171 18.21 8.67 31.39
N SER A 172 19.32 8.76 32.12
CA SER A 172 20.60 8.18 31.71
C SER A 172 20.86 6.86 32.44
N ASP A 173 21.35 5.87 31.70
CA ASP A 173 21.72 4.56 32.24
C ASP A 173 22.92 3.98 31.46
N ASP A 174 23.41 2.84 31.92
CA ASP A 174 24.34 2.03 31.13
C ASP A 174 23.55 1.10 30.21
N PHE A 175 23.81 1.24 28.90
CA PHE A 175 23.09 0.50 27.86
C PHE A 175 23.97 -0.51 27.15
N ASP A 176 23.40 -1.69 26.90
CA ASP A 176 23.83 -2.66 25.92
C ASP A 176 22.89 -2.63 24.73
N LEU A 177 23.41 -2.25 23.56
CA LEU A 177 22.65 -2.31 22.32
C LEU A 177 22.47 -3.76 21.87
N VAL A 178 21.27 -4.08 21.37
CA VAL A 178 20.95 -5.45 20.96
C VAL A 178 21.32 -5.66 19.49
N GLN A 179 22.31 -6.52 19.27
CA GLN A 179 22.76 -6.86 17.91
C GLN A 179 21.67 -7.63 17.15
N PRO A 180 21.47 -7.34 15.85
CA PRO A 180 20.64 -8.20 15.02
C PRO A 180 21.25 -9.61 14.95
N PRO A 181 20.41 -10.67 14.93
CA PRO A 181 20.93 -12.04 14.79
C PRO A 181 21.68 -12.19 13.46
N ALA A 182 22.74 -12.97 13.47
CA ALA A 182 23.63 -13.10 12.32
C ALA A 182 22.95 -13.73 11.09
N VAL A 183 21.98 -14.62 11.28
CA VAL A 183 21.21 -15.27 10.21
C VAL A 183 19.89 -15.79 10.78
N ASP A 184 18.83 -15.04 10.62
CA ASP A 184 17.47 -15.57 10.63
C ASP A 184 16.65 -14.72 9.67
N ASP A 185 16.25 -15.29 8.54
CA ASP A 185 15.40 -14.60 7.60
C ASP A 185 13.95 -14.46 8.13
N GLY A 186 13.62 -15.11 9.25
CA GLY A 186 12.33 -15.05 9.94
C GLY A 186 11.15 -15.52 9.07
N ARG A 187 11.43 -16.05 7.86
CA ARG A 187 10.40 -16.45 6.92
C ARG A 187 9.82 -17.82 7.28
N MET A 188 8.50 -17.88 7.26
CA MET A 188 7.76 -19.11 7.55
C MET A 188 7.92 -20.11 6.41
N ARG A 189 8.48 -21.29 6.72
CA ARG A 189 8.66 -22.38 5.74
C ARG A 189 7.38 -23.20 5.62
N PRO A 190 7.02 -23.66 4.40
CA PRO A 190 5.84 -24.48 4.22
C PRO A 190 6.02 -25.89 4.77
N ASP A 191 4.91 -26.49 5.20
CA ASP A 191 4.84 -27.90 5.53
C ASP A 191 4.89 -28.77 4.27
N SER A 192 5.67 -29.84 4.27
CA SER A 192 5.87 -30.70 3.09
C SER A 192 4.61 -31.43 2.65
N ASN A 193 3.76 -31.86 3.59
CA ASN A 193 2.53 -32.59 3.27
C ASN A 193 1.50 -31.69 2.55
N SER A 194 1.33 -30.46 3.02
CA SER A 194 0.45 -29.47 2.36
C SER A 194 0.96 -29.09 0.97
N ILE A 195 2.27 -28.99 0.78
CA ILE A 195 2.91 -28.76 -0.54
C ILE A 195 2.66 -29.93 -1.50
N GLU A 196 2.86 -31.17 -1.05
CA GLU A 196 2.62 -32.37 -1.86
C GLU A 196 1.16 -32.50 -2.30
N GLN A 197 0.22 -32.28 -1.39
CA GLN A 197 -1.21 -32.30 -1.70
C GLN A 197 -1.60 -31.20 -2.69
N ALA A 198 -1.10 -29.98 -2.49
CA ALA A 198 -1.37 -28.86 -3.37
C ALA A 198 -0.75 -29.06 -4.76
N ALA A 199 0.49 -29.55 -4.85
CA ALA A 199 1.14 -29.85 -6.10
C ALA A 199 0.39 -30.96 -6.88
N ALA A 200 -0.07 -32.01 -6.18
CA ALA A 200 -0.86 -33.08 -6.79
C ALA A 200 -2.21 -32.59 -7.34
N LEU A 201 -2.86 -31.66 -6.62
CA LEU A 201 -4.11 -31.03 -7.08
C LEU A 201 -3.86 -30.12 -8.31
N LEU A 202 -2.84 -29.26 -8.25
CA LEU A 202 -2.47 -28.38 -9.36
C LEU A 202 -2.03 -29.15 -10.62
N ALA A 203 -1.32 -30.27 -10.46
CA ALA A 203 -0.89 -31.10 -11.58
C ALA A 203 -2.05 -31.74 -12.35
N LYS A 204 -3.17 -32.00 -11.69
CA LYS A 204 -4.39 -32.58 -12.28
C LYS A 204 -5.37 -31.54 -12.80
N ALA A 205 -5.19 -30.28 -12.44
CA ALA A 205 -6.10 -29.19 -12.79
C ALA A 205 -6.15 -28.98 -14.31
N GLN A 206 -7.35 -28.82 -14.85
CA GLN A 206 -7.57 -28.49 -16.26
C GLN A 206 -7.32 -27.01 -16.54
N LEU A 207 -7.80 -26.14 -15.67
CA LEU A 207 -7.58 -24.70 -15.73
C LEU A 207 -7.27 -24.16 -14.33
N PRO A 208 -6.03 -24.35 -13.84
CA PRO A 208 -5.59 -23.69 -12.62
C PRO A 208 -5.46 -22.18 -12.86
N VAL A 209 -5.84 -21.39 -11.86
CA VAL A 209 -5.63 -19.93 -11.86
C VAL A 209 -4.89 -19.54 -10.59
N ILE A 210 -3.98 -18.57 -10.70
CA ILE A 210 -3.29 -17.98 -9.54
C ILE A 210 -3.91 -16.61 -9.28
N PHE A 211 -4.46 -16.39 -8.08
CA PHE A 211 -4.88 -15.07 -7.63
C PHE A 211 -3.82 -14.50 -6.69
N CYS A 212 -3.16 -13.43 -7.11
CA CYS A 212 -2.00 -12.88 -6.43
C CYS A 212 -2.33 -11.56 -5.73
N GLY A 213 -2.09 -11.50 -4.41
CA GLY A 213 -2.24 -10.31 -3.58
C GLY A 213 -0.93 -9.64 -3.22
N GLY A 214 -1.03 -8.57 -2.39
CA GLY A 214 0.12 -7.79 -1.93
C GLY A 214 1.14 -8.57 -1.10
N GLY A 215 0.77 -9.72 -0.52
CA GLY A 215 1.70 -10.59 0.19
C GLY A 215 2.84 -11.12 -0.68
N ALA A 216 2.61 -11.31 -1.98
CA ALA A 216 3.67 -11.69 -2.91
C ALA A 216 4.73 -10.58 -3.09
N LEU A 217 4.30 -9.30 -3.12
CA LEU A 217 5.22 -8.15 -3.15
C LEU A 217 5.99 -8.02 -1.83
N ALA A 218 5.29 -8.16 -0.71
CA ALA A 218 5.90 -8.10 0.63
C ALA A 218 6.96 -9.20 0.85
N ALA A 219 6.73 -10.38 0.27
CA ALA A 219 7.66 -11.51 0.29
C ALA A 219 8.76 -11.42 -0.79
N ARG A 220 8.74 -10.39 -1.66
CA ARG A 220 9.64 -10.27 -2.85
C ARG A 220 9.56 -11.50 -3.76
N ALA A 221 8.37 -12.06 -3.94
CA ALA A 221 8.12 -13.35 -4.56
C ALA A 221 7.90 -13.28 -6.08
N THR A 222 8.27 -12.19 -6.75
CA THR A 222 8.01 -11.96 -8.18
C THR A 222 8.62 -13.03 -9.08
N ALA A 223 9.86 -13.45 -8.82
CA ALA A 223 10.53 -14.50 -9.57
C ALA A 223 9.88 -15.88 -9.34
N ALA A 224 9.55 -16.20 -8.09
CA ALA A 224 8.87 -17.45 -7.73
C ALA A 224 7.46 -17.52 -8.35
N LEU A 225 6.74 -16.39 -8.38
CA LEU A 225 5.43 -16.30 -9.01
C LEU A 225 5.52 -16.57 -10.52
N ALA A 226 6.45 -15.90 -11.21
CA ALA A 226 6.65 -16.10 -12.64
C ALA A 226 7.00 -17.56 -12.95
N ALA A 227 7.98 -18.13 -12.25
CA ALA A 227 8.43 -19.51 -12.44
C ALA A 227 7.30 -20.54 -12.21
N LEU A 228 6.49 -20.34 -11.15
CA LEU A 228 5.35 -21.23 -10.86
C LEU A 228 4.26 -21.10 -11.92
N ALA A 229 3.92 -19.86 -12.30
CA ALA A 229 2.91 -19.60 -13.32
C ALA A 229 3.30 -20.21 -14.68
N GLU A 230 4.55 -20.03 -15.09
CA GLU A 230 5.10 -20.61 -16.33
C GLU A 230 5.14 -22.14 -16.27
N LYS A 231 5.57 -22.72 -15.13
CA LYS A 231 5.60 -24.18 -14.96
C LYS A 231 4.20 -24.80 -15.03
N LEU A 232 3.20 -24.13 -14.47
CA LEU A 232 1.79 -24.56 -14.50
C LEU A 232 1.08 -24.16 -15.80
N GLN A 233 1.63 -23.23 -16.59
CA GLN A 233 0.91 -22.53 -17.67
C GLN A 233 -0.43 -21.96 -17.16
N ALA A 234 -0.40 -21.36 -15.97
CA ALA A 234 -1.56 -20.84 -15.25
C ALA A 234 -1.65 -19.32 -15.38
N PRO A 235 -2.81 -18.76 -15.76
CA PRO A 235 -3.02 -17.32 -15.72
C PRO A 235 -2.91 -16.80 -14.28
N VAL A 236 -2.31 -15.60 -14.15
CA VAL A 236 -2.14 -14.90 -12.88
C VAL A 236 -3.05 -13.68 -12.86
N VAL A 237 -4.04 -13.70 -11.99
CA VAL A 237 -4.96 -12.57 -11.76
C VAL A 237 -4.44 -11.74 -10.59
N LEU A 238 -4.12 -10.48 -10.86
CA LEU A 238 -3.52 -9.57 -9.89
C LEU A 238 -4.61 -8.76 -9.17
N SER A 239 -4.65 -8.86 -7.84
CA SER A 239 -5.46 -7.95 -7.01
C SER A 239 -4.90 -6.53 -7.06
N GLU A 240 -5.65 -5.54 -6.62
CA GLU A 240 -5.19 -4.14 -6.56
C GLU A 240 -3.81 -4.01 -5.90
N ASN A 241 -3.63 -4.57 -4.71
CA ASN A 241 -2.36 -4.53 -3.99
C ASN A 241 -1.33 -5.56 -4.47
N GLY A 242 -1.69 -6.45 -5.37
CA GLY A 242 -0.79 -7.39 -6.03
C GLY A 242 -0.23 -6.90 -7.37
N ARG A 243 -0.69 -5.72 -7.86
CA ARG A 243 -0.22 -5.16 -9.13
C ARG A 243 1.29 -4.95 -9.11
N GLY A 244 1.95 -5.41 -10.17
CA GLY A 244 3.40 -5.40 -10.29
C GLY A 244 4.11 -6.65 -9.74
N ALA A 245 3.40 -7.58 -9.05
CA ALA A 245 3.99 -8.87 -8.68
C ALA A 245 4.33 -9.74 -9.91
N LEU A 246 3.58 -9.57 -10.98
CA LEU A 246 3.92 -10.01 -12.34
C LEU A 246 3.66 -8.83 -13.27
N SER A 247 4.59 -8.56 -14.19
CA SER A 247 4.42 -7.46 -15.15
C SER A 247 3.19 -7.67 -16.02
N ASP A 248 2.40 -6.61 -16.28
CA ASP A 248 1.26 -6.69 -17.19
C ASP A 248 1.66 -7.00 -18.65
N ARG A 249 2.96 -6.91 -18.98
CA ARG A 249 3.51 -7.40 -20.26
C ARG A 249 3.70 -8.91 -20.31
N HIS A 250 3.66 -9.59 -19.16
CA HIS A 250 3.80 -11.04 -19.11
C HIS A 250 2.58 -11.72 -19.74
N PRO A 251 2.75 -12.75 -20.61
CA PRO A 251 1.63 -13.37 -21.32
C PRO A 251 0.58 -14.01 -20.39
N LEU A 252 0.95 -14.41 -19.19
CA LEU A 252 0.03 -14.99 -18.19
C LEU A 252 -0.59 -13.97 -17.24
N ALA A 253 -0.20 -12.68 -17.24
CA ALA A 253 -0.72 -11.68 -16.34
C ALA A 253 -2.09 -11.17 -16.78
N LEU A 254 -3.02 -11.04 -15.84
CA LEU A 254 -4.37 -10.50 -16.04
C LEU A 254 -4.73 -9.52 -14.91
N THR A 255 -5.45 -8.45 -15.27
CA THR A 255 -6.13 -7.60 -14.30
C THR A 255 -7.30 -8.36 -13.66
N ALA A 256 -7.84 -7.86 -12.57
CA ALA A 256 -9.00 -8.46 -11.92
C ALA A 256 -10.22 -8.53 -12.87
N LEU A 257 -10.43 -7.52 -13.72
CA LEU A 257 -11.50 -7.51 -14.71
C LEU A 257 -11.31 -8.62 -15.77
N ALA A 258 -10.17 -8.67 -16.43
CA ALA A 258 -9.85 -9.72 -17.41
C ALA A 258 -9.83 -11.13 -16.76
N GLY A 259 -9.49 -11.19 -15.47
CA GLY A 259 -9.51 -12.40 -14.65
C GLY A 259 -10.88 -13.06 -14.54
N ARG A 260 -11.99 -12.30 -14.68
CA ARG A 260 -13.36 -12.85 -14.70
C ARG A 260 -13.50 -13.93 -15.78
N ALA A 261 -12.88 -13.75 -16.93
CA ALA A 261 -12.92 -14.70 -18.03
C ALA A 261 -12.29 -16.07 -17.68
N VAL A 262 -11.21 -16.08 -16.90
CA VAL A 262 -10.55 -17.32 -16.47
C VAL A 262 -11.25 -17.93 -15.26
N PHE A 263 -11.64 -17.15 -14.27
CA PHE A 263 -12.34 -17.66 -13.08
C PHE A 263 -13.69 -18.29 -13.41
N ALA A 264 -14.37 -17.82 -14.45
CA ALA A 264 -15.62 -18.41 -14.91
C ALA A 264 -15.48 -19.89 -15.31
N HIS A 265 -14.24 -20.36 -15.61
CA HIS A 265 -13.96 -21.70 -16.10
C HIS A 265 -12.92 -22.46 -15.27
N ALA A 266 -12.31 -21.82 -14.27
CA ALA A 266 -11.30 -22.43 -13.42
C ALA A 266 -11.85 -23.60 -12.58
N ASP A 267 -11.02 -24.63 -12.41
CA ASP A 267 -11.30 -25.77 -11.54
C ASP A 267 -10.46 -25.75 -10.25
N VAL A 268 -9.28 -25.12 -10.28
CA VAL A 268 -8.41 -24.93 -9.12
C VAL A 268 -7.94 -23.47 -9.06
N ALA A 269 -8.06 -22.84 -7.92
CA ALA A 269 -7.53 -21.50 -7.65
C ALA A 269 -6.47 -21.55 -6.55
N LEU A 270 -5.25 -21.08 -6.86
CA LEU A 270 -4.19 -20.85 -5.89
C LEU A 270 -4.22 -19.38 -5.47
N ILE A 271 -4.58 -19.13 -4.22
CA ILE A 271 -4.68 -17.79 -3.64
C ILE A 271 -3.38 -17.47 -2.90
N VAL A 272 -2.57 -16.56 -3.42
CA VAL A 272 -1.24 -16.23 -2.90
C VAL A 272 -1.23 -14.86 -2.23
N GLY A 273 -0.92 -14.81 -0.95
CA GLY A 273 -0.70 -13.56 -0.21
C GLY A 273 -1.86 -12.56 -0.31
N SER A 274 -3.09 -13.07 -0.35
CA SER A 274 -4.32 -12.27 -0.50
C SER A 274 -5.36 -12.69 0.54
N ARG A 275 -6.25 -11.77 0.89
CA ARG A 275 -7.49 -12.08 1.64
C ARG A 275 -8.59 -12.60 0.73
N PHE A 276 -8.43 -12.48 -0.59
CA PHE A 276 -9.39 -12.84 -1.60
C PHE A 276 -10.79 -12.30 -1.29
N ALA A 277 -10.86 -11.01 -1.06
CA ALA A 277 -12.10 -10.32 -0.70
C ALA A 277 -12.23 -9.03 -1.52
N ASP A 278 -13.44 -8.75 -1.95
CA ASP A 278 -13.81 -7.43 -2.46
C ASP A 278 -14.03 -6.49 -1.28
N THR A 279 -13.57 -5.25 -1.39
CA THR A 279 -13.66 -4.27 -0.30
C THR A 279 -15.08 -3.80 -0.02
N THR A 280 -16.01 -3.98 -0.96
CA THR A 280 -17.40 -3.51 -0.85
C THR A 280 -18.40 -4.65 -0.65
N GLU A 281 -18.09 -5.85 -1.09
CA GLU A 281 -19.05 -6.97 -1.19
C GLU A 281 -18.59 -8.26 -0.49
N GLY A 282 -17.40 -8.24 0.08
CA GLY A 282 -16.85 -9.41 0.77
C GLY A 282 -16.19 -10.42 -0.16
N LEU A 283 -16.65 -11.68 -0.17
CA LEU A 283 -16.01 -12.73 -0.95
C LEU A 283 -16.44 -12.70 -2.43
N PRO A 284 -15.52 -12.88 -3.39
CA PRO A 284 -15.87 -13.04 -4.80
C PRO A 284 -16.72 -14.31 -5.00
N ALA A 285 -17.85 -14.18 -5.67
CA ALA A 285 -18.76 -15.28 -5.96
C ALA A 285 -18.49 -15.91 -7.33
N TRP A 286 -17.23 -16.30 -7.60
CA TRP A 286 -16.83 -16.96 -8.86
C TRP A 286 -17.06 -18.47 -8.76
N ARG A 287 -17.89 -19.05 -9.62
CA ARG A 287 -18.24 -20.48 -9.70
C ARG A 287 -18.53 -21.22 -8.37
N GLY A 288 -18.59 -20.53 -7.25
CA GLY A 288 -18.98 -21.11 -5.97
C GLY A 288 -18.18 -22.34 -5.55
N GLU A 289 -18.88 -23.46 -5.32
CA GLU A 289 -18.28 -24.73 -4.87
C GLU A 289 -17.57 -25.52 -5.97
N ALA A 290 -17.70 -25.14 -7.23
CA ALA A 290 -17.06 -25.85 -8.35
C ALA A 290 -15.55 -25.65 -8.40
N ILE A 291 -15.00 -24.64 -7.74
CA ILE A 291 -13.57 -24.36 -7.68
C ILE A 291 -12.98 -24.96 -6.39
N LYS A 292 -11.84 -25.65 -6.52
CA LYS A 292 -11.00 -26.04 -5.38
C LYS A 292 -10.03 -24.92 -5.04
N TYR A 293 -9.99 -24.52 -3.78
CA TYR A 293 -9.15 -23.42 -3.31
C TYR A 293 -7.93 -23.91 -2.54
N ILE A 294 -6.74 -23.54 -3.04
CA ILE A 294 -5.47 -23.69 -2.33
C ILE A 294 -5.10 -22.30 -1.82
N TRP A 295 -4.85 -22.17 -0.54
CA TRP A 295 -4.41 -20.91 0.06
C TRP A 295 -2.95 -20.99 0.46
N LEU A 296 -2.16 -19.99 0.06
CA LEU A 296 -0.78 -19.77 0.47
C LEU A 296 -0.69 -18.39 1.14
N ASN A 297 -0.55 -18.37 2.44
CA ASN A 297 -0.50 -17.13 3.22
C ASN A 297 0.28 -17.33 4.52
N VAL A 298 0.88 -16.25 5.05
CA VAL A 298 1.56 -16.23 6.35
C VAL A 298 0.60 -16.05 7.54
N ASN A 299 -0.69 -15.99 7.29
CA ASN A 299 -1.71 -15.76 8.32
C ASN A 299 -2.91 -16.69 8.09
N ALA A 300 -3.11 -17.61 9.02
CA ALA A 300 -4.20 -18.59 8.99
C ALA A 300 -5.61 -17.96 8.98
N GLU A 301 -5.78 -16.73 9.46
CA GLU A 301 -7.04 -16.00 9.37
C GLU A 301 -7.52 -15.79 7.92
N ALA A 302 -6.62 -15.89 6.93
CA ALA A 302 -6.97 -15.69 5.53
C ALA A 302 -8.00 -16.70 5.02
N TRP A 303 -8.07 -17.90 5.60
CA TRP A 303 -9.00 -18.97 5.20
C TRP A 303 -10.01 -19.38 6.29
N THR A 304 -10.19 -18.54 7.31
CA THR A 304 -11.27 -18.76 8.29
C THR A 304 -12.67 -18.54 7.67
N PRO A 305 -13.71 -19.24 8.13
CA PRO A 305 -15.06 -19.05 7.61
C PRO A 305 -15.48 -17.56 7.56
N PRO A 306 -16.25 -17.15 6.52
CA PRO A 306 -16.88 -17.95 5.47
C PRO A 306 -15.96 -18.35 4.30
N ARG A 307 -14.66 -18.03 4.35
CA ARG A 307 -13.70 -18.45 3.33
C ARG A 307 -13.45 -19.95 3.41
N ARG A 308 -13.24 -20.55 2.25
CA ARG A 308 -13.02 -22.00 2.14
C ARG A 308 -11.60 -22.26 1.64
N ALA A 309 -10.88 -23.12 2.32
CA ALA A 309 -9.65 -23.73 1.82
C ALA A 309 -9.86 -25.24 1.68
N ASP A 310 -9.62 -25.79 0.48
CA ASP A 310 -9.51 -27.24 0.32
C ASP A 310 -8.11 -27.69 0.77
N ILE A 311 -7.09 -26.85 0.53
CA ILE A 311 -5.72 -27.01 1.05
C ILE A 311 -5.22 -25.66 1.55
N ALA A 312 -4.68 -25.62 2.75
CA ALA A 312 -4.07 -24.44 3.35
C ALA A 312 -2.56 -24.63 3.53
N ILE A 313 -1.77 -23.67 3.03
CA ILE A 313 -0.32 -23.63 3.17
C ILE A 313 0.03 -22.37 3.96
N GLU A 314 0.40 -22.54 5.22
CA GLU A 314 0.86 -21.43 6.05
C GLU A 314 2.35 -21.24 5.84
N ALA A 315 2.71 -20.26 4.99
CA ALA A 315 4.10 -20.01 4.63
C ALA A 315 4.33 -18.63 4.01
N ASP A 316 5.59 -18.22 3.97
CA ASP A 316 6.05 -17.13 3.13
C ASP A 316 5.72 -17.42 1.65
N ALA A 317 5.23 -16.41 0.94
CA ALA A 317 4.75 -16.59 -0.44
C ALA A 317 5.87 -17.03 -1.40
N ALA A 318 7.10 -16.55 -1.25
CA ALA A 318 8.21 -16.97 -2.10
C ALA A 318 8.58 -18.43 -1.81
N LEU A 319 8.81 -18.76 -0.54
CA LEU A 319 9.18 -20.12 -0.14
C LEU A 319 8.09 -21.14 -0.49
N GLY A 320 6.81 -20.78 -0.30
CA GLY A 320 5.69 -21.64 -0.65
C GLY A 320 5.59 -21.89 -2.16
N MET A 321 5.74 -20.86 -3.00
CA MET A 321 5.71 -21.01 -4.45
C MET A 321 6.94 -21.75 -4.99
N GLU A 322 8.12 -21.52 -4.43
CA GLU A 322 9.33 -22.29 -4.76
C GLU A 322 9.17 -23.78 -4.44
N ALA A 323 8.61 -24.09 -3.26
CA ALA A 323 8.33 -25.46 -2.85
C ALA A 323 7.28 -26.13 -3.75
N LEU A 324 6.19 -25.43 -4.09
CA LEU A 324 5.19 -25.92 -5.04
C LEU A 324 5.81 -26.18 -6.42
N ALA A 325 6.61 -25.24 -6.91
CA ALA A 325 7.30 -25.42 -8.19
C ALA A 325 8.25 -26.62 -8.18
N ALA A 326 8.96 -26.86 -7.06
CA ALA A 326 9.85 -28.03 -6.91
C ALA A 326 9.06 -29.35 -6.84
N ALA A 327 7.91 -29.39 -6.15
CA ALA A 327 7.08 -30.59 -5.99
C ALA A 327 6.28 -30.97 -7.26
N LEU A 328 6.07 -30.05 -8.19
CA LEU A 328 5.41 -30.36 -9.47
C LEU A 328 6.32 -31.27 -10.34
N PRO A 329 5.80 -32.40 -10.88
CA PRO A 329 6.63 -33.45 -11.50
C PRO A 329 7.34 -32.96 -12.78
N ARG A 330 6.73 -32.07 -13.55
CA ARG A 330 7.30 -31.46 -14.77
C ARG A 330 6.54 -30.19 -15.13
N ALA A 331 7.09 -29.40 -16.05
CA ALA A 331 6.38 -28.28 -16.63
C ALA A 331 5.13 -28.78 -17.38
N HIS A 332 4.01 -28.11 -17.20
CA HIS A 332 2.80 -28.41 -17.94
C HIS A 332 2.99 -27.95 -19.41
N PRO A 333 2.56 -28.72 -20.41
CA PRO A 333 2.49 -28.19 -21.76
C PRO A 333 1.53 -27.02 -21.85
N SER A 334 1.66 -26.21 -22.90
CA SER A 334 0.71 -25.12 -23.14
C SER A 334 -0.73 -25.64 -23.05
N ARG A 335 -1.58 -24.88 -22.34
CA ARG A 335 -2.99 -25.22 -22.17
C ARG A 335 -3.87 -24.75 -23.34
N GLY A 336 -3.28 -24.13 -24.36
CA GLY A 336 -4.02 -23.57 -25.48
C GLY A 336 -4.98 -22.44 -25.09
N LEU A 337 -4.67 -21.69 -24.00
CA LEU A 337 -5.49 -20.58 -23.54
C LEU A 337 -5.23 -19.34 -24.40
N ASP A 338 -6.29 -18.73 -24.87
CA ASP A 338 -6.24 -17.41 -25.50
C ASP A 338 -6.51 -16.30 -24.47
N LEU A 339 -5.47 -15.94 -23.69
CA LEU A 339 -5.57 -14.87 -22.71
C LEU A 339 -5.61 -13.47 -23.34
N ALA A 340 -5.18 -13.34 -24.60
CA ALA A 340 -5.32 -12.09 -25.34
C ALA A 340 -6.80 -11.75 -25.52
N LYS A 341 -7.64 -12.75 -25.80
CA LYS A 341 -9.09 -12.60 -25.91
C LYS A 341 -9.73 -12.05 -24.62
N ALA A 342 -9.28 -12.53 -23.45
CA ALA A 342 -9.76 -12.01 -22.17
C ALA A 342 -9.35 -10.55 -21.93
N ARG A 343 -8.14 -10.17 -22.36
CA ARG A 343 -7.68 -8.76 -22.27
C ARG A 343 -8.45 -7.86 -23.23
N VAL A 344 -8.60 -8.27 -24.49
CA VAL A 344 -9.37 -7.52 -25.49
C VAL A 344 -10.80 -7.32 -25.03
N TRP A 345 -11.47 -8.38 -24.53
CA TRP A 345 -12.81 -8.26 -23.97
C TRP A 345 -12.89 -7.21 -22.85
N ALA A 346 -11.94 -7.24 -21.90
CA ALA A 346 -11.92 -6.28 -20.80
C ALA A 346 -11.66 -4.85 -21.29
N ASP A 347 -10.76 -4.67 -22.26
CA ASP A 347 -10.45 -3.37 -22.85
C ASP A 347 -11.64 -2.82 -23.65
N ASP A 348 -12.31 -3.66 -24.47
CA ASP A 348 -13.49 -3.28 -25.25
C ASP A 348 -14.64 -2.89 -24.32
N LEU A 349 -14.89 -3.66 -23.25
CA LEU A 349 -15.89 -3.36 -22.24
C LEU A 349 -15.67 -1.98 -21.61
N LEU A 350 -14.43 -1.68 -21.22
CA LEU A 350 -14.07 -0.38 -20.67
C LEU A 350 -14.15 0.73 -21.72
N GLN A 351 -13.70 0.48 -22.96
CA GLN A 351 -13.74 1.47 -24.03
C GLN A 351 -15.18 1.87 -24.42
N GLN A 352 -16.11 0.94 -24.33
CA GLN A 352 -17.53 1.19 -24.62
C GLN A 352 -18.23 1.96 -23.50
N ASN A 353 -17.86 1.72 -22.25
CA ASN A 353 -18.63 2.18 -21.10
C ASN A 353 -17.98 3.33 -20.32
N VAL A 354 -16.64 3.44 -20.29
CA VAL A 354 -15.91 4.45 -19.54
C VAL A 354 -14.73 5.05 -20.33
N PRO A 355 -14.96 5.46 -21.60
CA PRO A 355 -13.89 5.94 -22.49
C PRO A 355 -13.22 7.22 -21.97
N ASP A 356 -13.94 8.05 -21.26
CA ASP A 356 -13.47 9.26 -20.60
C ASP A 356 -12.42 8.94 -19.52
N LEU A 357 -12.68 7.96 -18.65
CA LEU A 357 -11.70 7.50 -17.64
C LEU A 357 -10.45 6.90 -18.30
N LEU A 358 -10.64 6.09 -19.34
CA LEU A 358 -9.52 5.48 -20.07
C LEU A 358 -8.61 6.50 -20.73
N GLY A 359 -9.16 7.59 -21.26
CA GLY A 359 -8.37 8.68 -21.83
C GLY A 359 -7.36 9.24 -20.83
N TRP A 360 -7.80 9.56 -19.61
CA TRP A 360 -6.94 10.05 -18.53
C TRP A 360 -5.92 9.00 -18.08
N ILE A 361 -6.34 7.73 -17.92
CA ILE A 361 -5.45 6.64 -17.48
C ILE A 361 -4.33 6.39 -18.50
N ARG A 362 -4.66 6.39 -19.79
CA ARG A 362 -3.66 6.25 -20.87
C ARG A 362 -2.66 7.40 -20.88
N ALA A 363 -3.13 8.63 -20.68
CA ALA A 363 -2.26 9.81 -20.58
C ALA A 363 -1.30 9.73 -19.39
N LEU A 364 -1.81 9.32 -18.21
CA LEU A 364 -1.00 9.10 -17.01
C LEU A 364 0.07 8.02 -17.26
N ARG A 365 -0.31 6.89 -17.87
CA ARG A 365 0.65 5.81 -18.15
C ARG A 365 1.69 6.22 -19.20
N ALA A 366 1.28 6.89 -20.28
CA ALA A 366 2.16 7.33 -21.36
C ALA A 366 3.19 8.37 -20.90
N GLY A 367 2.84 9.16 -19.88
CA GLY A 367 3.72 10.17 -19.29
C GLY A 367 4.67 9.61 -18.23
N LEU A 368 4.44 8.42 -17.68
CA LEU A 368 5.24 7.85 -16.60
C LEU A 368 6.22 6.79 -17.15
N PRO A 369 7.54 6.84 -16.82
CA PRO A 369 8.48 5.77 -17.16
C PRO A 369 8.04 4.40 -16.62
N ASP A 370 8.56 3.32 -17.22
CA ASP A 370 8.18 1.94 -16.84
C ASP A 370 8.47 1.61 -15.37
N ASP A 371 9.54 2.16 -14.83
CA ASP A 371 9.96 2.03 -13.42
C ASP A 371 9.48 3.20 -12.54
N GLY A 372 8.76 4.16 -13.10
CA GLY A 372 8.15 5.28 -12.38
C GLY A 372 7.13 4.80 -11.35
N ILE A 373 7.04 5.51 -10.23
CA ILE A 373 6.12 5.17 -9.14
C ILE A 373 4.82 5.94 -9.32
N PHE A 374 3.71 5.21 -9.40
CA PHE A 374 2.37 5.75 -9.45
C PHE A 374 1.68 5.61 -8.09
N VAL A 375 1.30 6.74 -7.49
CA VAL A 375 0.55 6.78 -6.23
C VAL A 375 -0.89 7.16 -6.54
N ASN A 376 -1.80 6.23 -6.29
CA ASN A 376 -3.20 6.34 -6.62
C ASN A 376 -4.04 6.71 -5.39
N GLU A 377 -4.62 7.90 -5.38
CA GLU A 377 -5.72 8.21 -4.46
C GLU A 377 -7.07 8.00 -5.14
N LEU A 378 -8.11 7.68 -4.35
CA LEU A 378 -9.42 7.31 -4.85
C LEU A 378 -10.18 8.52 -5.42
N THR A 379 -9.99 8.78 -6.70
CA THR A 379 -10.79 9.69 -7.53
C THR A 379 -11.63 8.88 -8.50
N GLN A 380 -12.50 9.52 -9.28
CA GLN A 380 -13.22 8.83 -10.35
C GLN A 380 -12.26 8.08 -11.28
N VAL A 381 -11.18 8.75 -11.73
CA VAL A 381 -10.09 8.12 -12.51
C VAL A 381 -9.34 7.08 -11.68
N GLY A 382 -9.02 7.39 -10.42
CA GLY A 382 -8.27 6.54 -9.51
C GLY A 382 -8.92 5.18 -9.26
N TYR A 383 -10.22 5.12 -9.10
CA TYR A 383 -10.95 3.85 -8.98
C TYR A 383 -10.71 2.93 -10.18
N GLN A 384 -10.77 3.49 -11.40
CA GLN A 384 -10.62 2.69 -12.63
C GLN A 384 -9.19 2.26 -12.89
N THR A 385 -8.16 2.91 -12.30
CA THR A 385 -6.76 2.49 -12.46
C THR A 385 -6.51 1.06 -11.99
N ARG A 386 -7.32 0.54 -11.07
CA ARG A 386 -7.23 -0.84 -10.54
C ARG A 386 -7.26 -1.88 -11.65
N SER A 387 -8.05 -1.65 -12.70
CA SER A 387 -8.24 -2.58 -13.81
C SER A 387 -7.68 -2.09 -15.14
N ALA A 388 -7.30 -0.81 -15.25
CA ALA A 388 -6.93 -0.22 -16.54
C ALA A 388 -5.52 0.40 -16.59
N PHE A 389 -4.86 0.68 -15.44
CA PHE A 389 -3.51 1.25 -15.44
C PHE A 389 -2.45 0.15 -15.55
N PRO A 390 -1.62 0.08 -16.60
CA PRO A 390 -0.58 -0.93 -16.74
C PRO A 390 0.55 -0.77 -15.72
N VAL A 391 0.93 -1.86 -15.04
CA VAL A 391 2.01 -1.91 -14.04
C VAL A 391 3.08 -2.91 -14.49
N TYR A 392 4.34 -2.47 -14.56
CA TYR A 392 5.41 -3.26 -15.17
C TYR A 392 6.47 -3.76 -14.18
N ALA A 393 6.53 -3.16 -12.98
CA ALA A 393 7.54 -3.48 -11.98
C ALA A 393 6.95 -3.51 -10.56
N PRO A 394 7.53 -4.28 -9.63
CA PRO A 394 7.10 -4.33 -8.24
C PRO A 394 7.34 -2.99 -7.53
N GLY A 395 6.42 -2.60 -6.62
CA GLY A 395 6.53 -1.39 -5.81
C GLY A 395 6.30 -0.09 -6.58
N THR A 396 5.79 -0.16 -7.83
CA THR A 396 5.52 1.02 -8.67
C THR A 396 4.05 1.42 -8.73
N TYR A 397 3.16 0.68 -8.08
CA TYR A 397 1.73 1.00 -7.98
C TYR A 397 1.31 0.96 -6.50
N ILE A 398 0.98 2.13 -5.94
CA ILE A 398 0.73 2.33 -4.51
C ILE A 398 -0.68 2.88 -4.33
N THR A 399 -1.51 2.23 -3.50
CA THR A 399 -2.92 2.57 -3.29
C THR A 399 -3.27 2.57 -1.80
N PRO A 400 -4.34 3.26 -1.36
CA PRO A 400 -4.74 3.31 0.05
C PRO A 400 -5.37 2.00 0.57
N GLY A 401 -5.47 0.97 -0.27
CA GLY A 401 -6.13 -0.27 0.10
C GLY A 401 -7.59 -0.07 0.50
N TYR A 402 -8.08 -0.85 1.45
CA TYR A 402 -9.49 -0.79 1.85
C TYR A 402 -9.83 0.39 2.79
N GLN A 403 -8.85 1.14 3.27
CA GLN A 403 -9.15 2.33 4.07
C GLN A 403 -9.71 3.46 3.20
N GLY A 404 -9.19 3.63 2.00
CA GLY A 404 -9.72 4.62 1.06
C GLY A 404 -9.76 6.05 1.61
N THR A 405 -8.79 6.41 2.46
CA THR A 405 -8.76 7.70 3.15
C THR A 405 -8.49 8.86 2.22
N LEU A 406 -9.21 9.96 2.42
CA LEU A 406 -8.90 11.26 1.83
C LEU A 406 -7.55 11.78 2.34
N GLY A 407 -6.78 12.44 1.47
CA GLY A 407 -5.50 13.02 1.81
C GLY A 407 -4.34 12.02 1.87
N TYR A 408 -4.55 10.81 1.39
CA TYR A 408 -3.54 9.77 1.31
C TYR A 408 -2.47 10.07 0.24
N GLY A 409 -2.89 10.48 -0.96
CA GLY A 409 -2.08 10.42 -2.17
C GLY A 409 -0.80 11.24 -2.10
N TYR A 410 -0.93 12.55 -1.93
CA TYR A 410 0.23 13.45 -1.98
C TYR A 410 1.26 13.20 -0.85
N PRO A 411 0.86 13.06 0.42
CA PRO A 411 1.78 12.70 1.49
C PRO A 411 2.52 11.37 1.25
N THR A 412 1.82 10.36 0.75
CA THR A 412 2.44 9.06 0.39
C THR A 412 3.43 9.20 -0.76
N ALA A 413 3.11 10.03 -1.76
CA ALA A 413 4.02 10.33 -2.87
C ALA A 413 5.30 11.04 -2.42
N LEU A 414 5.22 11.90 -1.39
CA LEU A 414 6.41 12.50 -0.77
C LEU A 414 7.32 11.45 -0.15
N GLY A 415 6.76 10.48 0.56
CA GLY A 415 7.51 9.36 1.13
C GLY A 415 8.16 8.48 0.06
N ALA A 416 7.42 8.19 -1.01
CA ALA A 416 7.94 7.44 -2.16
C ALA A 416 9.07 8.20 -2.88
N ALA A 417 8.90 9.52 -3.11
CA ALA A 417 9.91 10.36 -3.75
C ALA A 417 11.17 10.48 -2.89
N TYR A 418 10.99 10.62 -1.57
CA TYR A 418 12.11 10.67 -0.63
C TYR A 418 12.94 9.38 -0.64
N GLY A 419 12.25 8.23 -0.64
CA GLY A 419 12.91 6.92 -0.65
C GLY A 419 13.56 6.52 -1.98
N ASN A 420 13.19 7.17 -3.09
CA ASN A 420 13.64 6.82 -4.44
C ASN A 420 14.18 8.04 -5.20
N PRO A 421 15.26 8.66 -4.74
CA PRO A 421 15.85 9.79 -5.45
C PRO A 421 16.25 9.35 -6.86
N GLY A 422 15.85 10.12 -7.86
CA GLY A 422 16.13 9.81 -9.27
C GLY A 422 15.03 9.00 -9.99
N ARG A 423 14.02 8.48 -9.29
CA ARG A 423 12.84 7.89 -9.94
C ARG A 423 11.70 8.91 -10.03
N ALA A 424 10.99 8.88 -11.13
CA ALA A 424 9.80 9.70 -11.30
C ALA A 424 8.67 9.20 -10.37
N VAL A 425 8.01 10.12 -9.66
CA VAL A 425 6.84 9.83 -8.83
C VAL A 425 5.67 10.68 -9.31
N LEU A 426 4.62 10.00 -9.75
CA LEU A 426 3.37 10.59 -10.20
C LEU A 426 2.25 10.21 -9.23
N CYS A 427 1.62 11.21 -8.66
CA CYS A 427 0.46 11.04 -7.78
C CYS A 427 -0.80 11.55 -8.47
N ILE A 428 -1.91 10.86 -8.28
CA ILE A 428 -3.23 11.42 -8.59
C ILE A 428 -4.05 11.54 -7.31
N THR A 429 -4.84 12.59 -7.23
CA THR A 429 -5.79 12.86 -6.13
C THR A 429 -6.99 13.63 -6.66
N GLY A 430 -8.11 13.63 -5.95
CA GLY A 430 -9.19 14.56 -6.16
C GLY A 430 -8.94 15.87 -5.43
N ASP A 431 -9.65 16.91 -5.82
CA ASP A 431 -9.58 18.21 -5.14
C ASP A 431 -9.97 18.10 -3.66
N GLY A 432 -11.00 17.30 -3.34
CA GLY A 432 -11.38 17.01 -1.96
C GLY A 432 -10.29 16.30 -1.17
N GLY A 433 -9.63 15.28 -1.76
CA GLY A 433 -8.51 14.59 -1.12
C GLY A 433 -7.28 15.48 -0.97
N PHE A 434 -6.93 16.25 -2.00
CA PHE A 434 -5.79 17.16 -1.97
C PHE A 434 -5.92 18.22 -0.88
N GLY A 435 -7.14 18.68 -0.58
CA GLY A 435 -7.41 19.62 0.49
C GLY A 435 -6.93 19.19 1.87
N TRP A 436 -6.77 17.89 2.13
CA TRP A 436 -6.27 17.35 3.40
C TRP A 436 -4.75 17.36 3.52
N GLY A 437 -4.02 17.49 2.41
CA GLY A 437 -2.56 17.40 2.37
C GLY A 437 -1.87 18.53 1.59
N MET A 438 -2.58 19.56 1.13
CA MET A 438 -2.02 20.62 0.30
C MET A 438 -0.90 21.42 0.99
N GLN A 439 -0.91 21.53 2.32
CA GLN A 439 0.17 22.18 3.10
C GLN A 439 1.51 21.45 2.94
N GLU A 440 1.52 20.21 2.50
CA GLU A 440 2.73 19.42 2.29
C GLU A 440 3.50 19.79 1.01
N LEU A 441 2.95 20.71 0.20
CA LEU A 441 3.73 21.39 -0.83
C LEU A 441 4.99 22.04 -0.22
N ALA A 442 4.88 22.58 1.01
CA ALA A 442 6.02 23.07 1.77
C ALA A 442 7.06 21.98 2.07
N THR A 443 6.62 20.76 2.33
CA THR A 443 7.52 19.62 2.59
C THR A 443 8.30 19.23 1.33
N ALA A 444 7.64 19.22 0.16
CA ALA A 444 8.31 18.97 -1.11
C ALA A 444 9.42 19.99 -1.37
N THR A 445 9.12 21.28 -1.24
CA THR A 445 10.07 22.38 -1.46
C THR A 445 11.21 22.33 -0.45
N LYS A 446 10.90 22.15 0.85
CA LYS A 446 11.90 22.09 1.93
C LYS A 446 12.97 21.02 1.71
N TYR A 447 12.58 19.87 1.22
CA TYR A 447 13.47 18.71 1.05
C TYR A 447 13.91 18.50 -0.41
N GLY A 448 13.55 19.39 -1.34
CA GLY A 448 13.88 19.27 -2.76
C GLY A 448 13.29 18.02 -3.41
N LEU A 449 12.15 17.55 -2.92
CA LEU A 449 11.44 16.40 -3.48
C LEU A 449 10.72 16.81 -4.77
N LYS A 450 10.63 15.89 -5.72
CA LYS A 450 10.12 16.18 -7.06
C LYS A 450 8.90 15.33 -7.47
N PRO A 451 7.91 15.09 -6.59
CA PRO A 451 6.70 14.44 -7.03
C PRO A 451 5.91 15.36 -7.94
N THR A 452 5.25 14.78 -8.92
CA THR A 452 4.19 15.44 -9.68
C THR A 452 2.85 14.98 -9.15
N VAL A 453 1.97 15.90 -8.76
CA VAL A 453 0.60 15.60 -8.34
C VAL A 453 -0.40 16.14 -9.37
N VAL A 454 -1.29 15.27 -9.84
CA VAL A 454 -2.42 15.61 -10.68
C VAL A 454 -3.67 15.65 -9.82
N VAL A 455 -4.25 16.82 -9.65
CA VAL A 455 -5.50 17.04 -8.92
C VAL A 455 -6.64 17.05 -9.93
N PHE A 456 -7.47 16.01 -9.91
CA PHE A 456 -8.73 15.97 -10.66
C PHE A 456 -9.75 16.84 -9.94
N ASN A 457 -10.04 17.99 -10.51
CA ASN A 457 -10.86 19.04 -9.92
C ASN A 457 -12.23 19.08 -10.60
N ASP A 458 -13.26 18.53 -9.94
CA ASP A 458 -14.67 18.62 -10.33
C ASP A 458 -15.49 19.52 -9.37
N GLY A 459 -14.85 20.07 -8.34
CA GLY A 459 -15.49 20.93 -7.33
C GLY A 459 -16.37 20.18 -6.35
N HIS A 460 -16.24 18.85 -6.26
CA HIS A 460 -17.11 18.02 -5.43
C HIS A 460 -16.37 16.83 -4.81
N PHE A 461 -16.94 16.26 -3.77
CA PHE A 461 -16.71 14.86 -3.45
C PHE A 461 -17.49 13.99 -4.45
N GLY A 462 -16.98 13.88 -5.70
CA GLY A 462 -17.71 13.44 -6.88
C GLY A 462 -18.36 12.06 -6.75
N ASN A 463 -17.65 11.08 -6.12
CA ASN A 463 -18.22 9.76 -5.88
C ASN A 463 -19.39 9.78 -4.87
N VAL A 464 -19.28 10.61 -3.82
CA VAL A 464 -20.36 10.79 -2.81
C VAL A 464 -21.57 11.44 -3.46
N LYS A 465 -21.35 12.50 -4.24
CA LYS A 465 -22.40 13.18 -5.03
C LYS A 465 -23.18 12.17 -5.87
N ARG A 466 -22.48 11.41 -6.71
CA ARG A 466 -23.12 10.41 -7.59
C ARG A 466 -23.94 9.39 -6.80
N MET A 467 -23.39 8.82 -5.75
CA MET A 467 -24.10 7.81 -4.95
C MET A 467 -25.36 8.38 -4.29
N GLN A 468 -25.34 9.63 -3.84
CA GLN A 468 -26.51 10.29 -3.27
C GLN A 468 -27.57 10.57 -4.36
N GLU A 469 -27.14 11.03 -5.53
CA GLU A 469 -28.05 11.24 -6.68
C GLU A 469 -28.72 9.94 -7.13
N GLU A 470 -27.94 8.87 -7.29
CA GLU A 470 -28.45 7.55 -7.71
C GLU A 470 -29.41 6.94 -6.68
N GLN A 471 -29.12 7.11 -5.40
CA GLN A 471 -29.88 6.47 -4.32
C GLN A 471 -31.08 7.30 -3.85
N PHE A 472 -30.94 8.62 -3.81
CA PHE A 472 -31.92 9.52 -3.19
C PHE A 472 -32.51 10.57 -4.14
N GLY A 473 -31.94 10.75 -5.34
CA GLY A 473 -32.32 11.82 -6.27
C GLY A 473 -32.00 13.23 -5.75
N ALA A 474 -31.13 13.33 -4.72
CA ALA A 474 -30.76 14.60 -4.08
C ALA A 474 -29.34 14.51 -3.52
N VAL A 475 -28.67 15.66 -3.44
CA VAL A 475 -27.28 15.77 -2.99
C VAL A 475 -27.20 16.71 -1.79
N MET A 476 -26.35 16.37 -0.80
CA MET A 476 -26.06 17.22 0.35
C MET A 476 -24.58 17.11 0.75
N GLY A 477 -23.92 18.25 0.92
CA GLY A 477 -22.57 18.35 1.51
C GLY A 477 -21.44 17.81 0.64
N SER A 478 -21.63 17.70 -0.68
CA SER A 478 -20.58 17.22 -1.59
C SER A 478 -19.87 18.33 -2.35
N GLU A 479 -20.43 19.55 -2.39
CA GLU A 479 -19.82 20.70 -3.05
C GLU A 479 -18.60 21.22 -2.28
N LEU A 480 -17.54 21.59 -3.00
CA LEU A 480 -16.30 22.08 -2.46
C LEU A 480 -16.00 23.51 -2.93
N HIS A 481 -15.47 24.32 -2.04
CA HIS A 481 -14.84 25.59 -2.37
C HIS A 481 -13.32 25.42 -2.37
N ASN A 482 -12.74 25.24 -3.54
CA ASN A 482 -11.30 25.03 -3.70
C ASN A 482 -10.51 26.35 -3.74
N PRO A 483 -9.26 26.37 -3.27
CA PRO A 483 -8.39 27.51 -3.46
C PRO A 483 -8.05 27.70 -4.95
N HIS A 484 -7.55 28.87 -5.31
CA HIS A 484 -6.87 29.07 -6.58
C HIS A 484 -5.57 28.27 -6.58
N PHE A 485 -5.49 27.13 -7.25
CA PHE A 485 -4.35 26.22 -7.23
C PHE A 485 -3.06 26.83 -7.80
N ASP A 486 -3.17 27.75 -8.77
CA ASP A 486 -2.05 28.53 -9.29
C ASP A 486 -1.41 29.42 -8.20
N ARG A 487 -2.24 30.10 -7.41
CA ARG A 487 -1.78 30.92 -6.29
C ARG A 487 -1.24 30.07 -5.15
N LEU A 488 -1.88 28.96 -4.87
CA LEU A 488 -1.42 28.00 -3.86
C LEU A 488 -0.03 27.47 -4.21
N ALA A 489 0.17 27.02 -5.45
CA ALA A 489 1.47 26.54 -5.94
C ALA A 489 2.55 27.62 -5.83
N THR A 490 2.23 28.85 -6.26
CA THR A 490 3.13 30.01 -6.16
C THR A 490 3.51 30.29 -4.70
N ALA A 491 2.56 30.22 -3.77
CA ALA A 491 2.80 30.48 -2.35
C ALA A 491 3.78 29.47 -1.70
N PHE A 492 3.93 28.28 -2.29
CA PHE A 492 4.84 27.22 -1.84
C PHE A 492 6.06 27.01 -2.74
N ASP A 493 6.30 27.88 -3.72
CA ASP A 493 7.39 27.76 -4.71
C ASP A 493 7.35 26.43 -5.49
N VAL A 494 6.15 25.97 -5.85
CA VAL A 494 5.89 24.74 -6.61
C VAL A 494 5.46 25.11 -8.03
N GLY A 495 5.95 24.36 -9.02
CA GLY A 495 5.49 24.52 -10.40
C GLY A 495 3.99 24.25 -10.53
N TYR A 496 3.31 24.99 -11.41
CA TYR A 496 1.87 24.81 -11.69
C TYR A 496 1.60 24.70 -13.18
N SER A 497 0.63 23.85 -13.50
CA SER A 497 0.02 23.80 -14.84
C SER A 497 -1.45 23.39 -14.72
N ARG A 498 -2.28 23.86 -15.67
CA ARG A 498 -3.68 23.44 -15.79
C ARG A 498 -3.85 22.69 -17.11
N VAL A 499 -4.64 21.63 -17.09
CA VAL A 499 -5.02 20.84 -18.26
C VAL A 499 -6.53 20.57 -18.24
N GLU A 500 -7.11 20.45 -19.42
CA GLU A 500 -8.55 20.17 -19.60
C GLU A 500 -8.78 18.88 -20.39
N THR A 501 -7.73 18.33 -20.99
CA THR A 501 -7.80 17.11 -21.80
C THR A 501 -6.70 16.11 -21.47
N PRO A 502 -6.95 14.79 -21.67
CA PRO A 502 -5.92 13.76 -21.57
C PRO A 502 -4.69 14.03 -22.43
N ALA A 503 -4.85 14.55 -23.64
CA ALA A 503 -3.74 14.84 -24.55
C ALA A 503 -2.81 15.94 -24.02
N GLU A 504 -3.38 17.00 -23.41
CA GLU A 504 -2.59 18.03 -22.73
C GLU A 504 -1.82 17.48 -21.55
N LEU A 505 -2.47 16.61 -20.74
CA LEU A 505 -1.82 15.95 -19.60
C LEU A 505 -0.64 15.09 -20.06
N GLU A 506 -0.81 14.24 -21.07
CA GLU A 506 0.25 13.41 -21.61
C GLU A 506 1.45 14.24 -22.08
N LYS A 507 1.20 15.28 -22.87
CA LYS A 507 2.25 16.18 -23.36
C LYS A 507 2.99 16.87 -22.21
N LEU A 508 2.27 17.31 -21.19
CA LEU A 508 2.84 17.98 -20.03
C LEU A 508 3.69 17.02 -19.20
N LEU A 509 3.21 15.81 -18.90
CA LEU A 509 3.94 14.80 -18.15
C LEU A 509 5.24 14.41 -18.85
N LYS A 510 5.20 14.13 -20.15
CA LYS A 510 6.41 13.81 -20.95
C LYS A 510 7.48 14.89 -20.89
N ARG A 511 7.11 16.15 -20.69
CA ARG A 511 8.05 17.29 -20.64
C ARG A 511 8.54 17.57 -19.23
N SER A 512 7.70 17.45 -18.22
CA SER A 512 7.91 18.09 -16.93
C SER A 512 7.96 17.11 -15.73
N LEU A 513 7.64 15.83 -15.92
CA LEU A 513 7.68 14.85 -14.84
C LEU A 513 9.10 14.70 -14.26
N GLY A 514 9.22 14.85 -12.94
CA GLY A 514 10.49 14.69 -12.21
C GLY A 514 11.48 15.86 -12.35
N THR A 515 11.13 16.94 -13.04
CA THR A 515 12.02 18.14 -13.16
C THR A 515 12.01 18.99 -11.89
N GLY A 516 10.91 18.99 -11.14
CA GLY A 516 10.71 19.68 -9.87
C GLY A 516 9.40 19.25 -9.23
N PRO A 517 9.05 19.76 -8.04
CA PRO A 517 7.71 19.57 -7.51
C PRO A 517 6.72 20.29 -8.44
N LEU A 518 5.67 19.57 -8.86
CA LEU A 518 4.71 20.07 -9.84
C LEU A 518 3.28 19.73 -9.42
N LEU A 519 2.44 20.77 -9.37
CA LEU A 519 1.00 20.67 -9.20
C LEU A 519 0.31 20.83 -10.56
N ILE A 520 -0.39 19.81 -11.00
CA ILE A 520 -1.21 19.85 -12.22
C ILE A 520 -2.68 19.84 -11.82
N GLU A 521 -3.41 20.86 -12.15
CA GLU A 521 -4.86 20.90 -12.04
C GLU A 521 -5.48 20.33 -13.32
N ALA A 522 -6.09 19.15 -13.23
CA ALA A 522 -6.90 18.59 -14.29
C ALA A 522 -8.36 18.98 -14.05
N ARG A 523 -8.87 19.97 -14.84
CA ARG A 523 -10.28 20.39 -14.77
C ARG A 523 -11.13 19.35 -15.45
N VAL A 524 -12.00 18.72 -14.67
CA VAL A 524 -12.92 17.69 -15.17
C VAL A 524 -14.34 17.99 -14.73
N GLY A 525 -15.29 17.50 -15.50
CA GLY A 525 -16.68 17.43 -15.07
C GLY A 525 -16.96 16.10 -14.38
N GLU A 526 -18.22 15.74 -14.35
CA GLU A 526 -18.63 14.41 -13.94
C GLU A 526 -18.17 13.39 -14.99
N LEU A 527 -17.44 12.37 -14.54
CA LEU A 527 -16.92 11.28 -15.35
C LEU A 527 -17.79 10.03 -15.19
N SER A 528 -17.66 9.08 -16.10
CA SER A 528 -18.39 7.81 -16.06
C SER A 528 -18.18 7.04 -14.76
N SER A 529 -19.17 6.21 -14.35
CA SER A 529 -19.08 5.40 -13.13
C SER A 529 -18.12 4.22 -13.32
N PRO A 530 -17.05 4.10 -12.51
CA PRO A 530 -16.11 2.97 -12.59
C PRO A 530 -16.64 1.69 -11.92
N TRP A 531 -17.68 1.80 -11.08
CA TRP A 531 -18.07 0.76 -10.14
C TRP A 531 -18.38 -0.61 -10.74
N PRO A 532 -19.08 -0.75 -11.88
CA PRO A 532 -19.36 -2.06 -12.48
C PRO A 532 -18.10 -2.83 -12.90
N TYR A 533 -16.97 -2.12 -13.16
CA TYR A 533 -15.76 -2.68 -13.77
C TYR A 533 -14.62 -2.90 -12.79
N ILE A 534 -14.74 -2.41 -11.56
CA ILE A 534 -13.70 -2.55 -10.52
C ILE A 534 -14.03 -3.60 -9.46
N ARG A 535 -15.27 -4.07 -9.38
CA ARG A 535 -15.70 -5.10 -8.43
C ARG A 535 -15.23 -6.48 -8.88
N LEU A 536 -14.94 -7.35 -7.90
CA LEU A 536 -14.60 -8.75 -8.18
C LEU A 536 -15.82 -9.61 -8.50
N ARG A 537 -17.03 -9.06 -8.50
CA ARG A 537 -18.25 -9.74 -8.89
C ARG A 537 -18.16 -10.34 -10.29
N GLY A 538 -18.88 -11.45 -10.52
CA GLY A 538 -19.32 -11.84 -11.84
C GLY A 538 -20.14 -10.70 -12.47
N GLY A 539 -19.92 -10.42 -13.76
CA GLY A 539 -20.64 -9.36 -14.46
C GLY A 539 -22.15 -9.60 -14.51
N GLU A 540 -22.90 -8.56 -14.84
CA GLU A 540 -24.29 -8.67 -15.24
C GLU A 540 -24.42 -9.70 -16.39
N PRO A 541 -25.58 -10.32 -16.60
CA PRO A 541 -25.77 -11.31 -17.67
C PRO A 541 -25.40 -10.81 -19.07
N SER A 542 -25.43 -9.50 -19.32
CA SER A 542 -24.99 -8.86 -20.56
C SER A 542 -23.46 -8.87 -20.76
N ASP A 543 -22.69 -8.99 -19.68
CA ASP A 543 -21.23 -8.87 -19.68
C ASP A 543 -20.55 -10.24 -19.51
N VAL A 544 -21.03 -11.27 -20.20
CA VAL A 544 -20.47 -12.63 -20.12
C VAL A 544 -19.05 -12.62 -20.68
N PRO A 545 -18.05 -12.93 -19.85
CA PRO A 545 -16.68 -12.98 -20.32
C PRO A 545 -16.47 -14.16 -21.27
N PRO A 546 -15.57 -14.01 -22.27
CA PRO A 546 -15.29 -15.08 -23.24
C PRO A 546 -14.65 -16.29 -22.55
N ASP A 547 -14.92 -17.49 -23.06
CA ASP A 547 -14.18 -18.69 -22.68
C ASP A 547 -12.76 -18.66 -23.30
N PRO A 548 -11.70 -18.57 -22.50
CA PRO A 548 -10.34 -18.48 -23.01
C PRO A 548 -9.84 -19.81 -23.62
N ARG A 549 -10.54 -20.94 -23.43
CA ARG A 549 -10.19 -22.26 -23.95
C ARG A 549 -10.72 -22.52 -25.37
N ARG A 550 -11.59 -21.67 -25.87
CA ARG A 550 -12.18 -21.86 -27.21
C ARG A 550 -11.41 -21.02 -28.23
N PRO A 551 -10.89 -21.61 -29.29
CA PRO A 551 -10.41 -20.83 -30.42
C PRO A 551 -11.58 -20.01 -31.00
N GLN A 552 -11.24 -18.89 -31.63
CA GLN A 552 -12.21 -18.07 -32.36
C GLN A 552 -12.79 -18.82 -33.53
#